data_c16ac1e885b6baa2a6a93786b198a636
#
_entry.id   c16ac1e885b6baa2a6a93786b198a636
#
_cell.length_a   1.000
_cell.length_b   1.000
_cell.length_c   1.000
_cell.angle_alpha   90.00
_cell.angle_beta   90.00
_cell.angle_gamma   90.00
#
_symmetry.space_group_name_H-M   'P 1'
#
loop_
_entity.id
_entity.type
_entity.pdbx_description
1 polymer ?
#
loop_
_entity_poly.entity_id
_entity_poly.type
_entity_poly.pdbx_seq_one_letter_code
_entity_poly.pdbx_strand_id
1 'polypeptide(L)'
;MYQITRITDKEGVAKAEGAYLAHQGCVGDAKMEDGCVLFHCRYDRRGKPCNRYIRTSIVQDWKKDKVTGQIVVETMNSVYYMDPVRTGT
;
A
#
# COMPACT_ATOMS: atom_id res chain seq x y z
N MET A 1 10.66 2.23 4.40
CA MET A 1 9.24 1.87 4.61
C MET A 1 8.34 2.72 3.75
N TYR A 2 7.14 2.27 3.53
CA TYR A 2 6.13 2.96 2.74
C TYR A 2 4.84 3.09 3.55
N GLN A 3 4.05 4.10 3.20
CA GLN A 3 2.71 4.25 3.75
C GLN A 3 1.70 4.07 2.62
N ILE A 4 0.68 3.27 2.86
CA ILE A 4 -0.43 3.15 1.93
C ILE A 4 -1.28 4.41 2.08
N THR A 5 -1.15 5.33 1.12
CA THR A 5 -1.81 6.63 1.20
C THR A 5 -3.17 6.66 0.54
N ARG A 6 -3.40 5.76 -0.41
CA ARG A 6 -4.65 5.72 -1.15
C ARG A 6 -4.87 4.35 -1.76
N ILE A 7 -6.11 3.91 -1.77
CA ILE A 7 -6.54 2.70 -2.48
C ILE A 7 -7.75 3.08 -3.31
N THR A 8 -7.71 2.77 -4.60
CA THR A 8 -8.82 3.06 -5.51
C THR A 8 -9.26 1.80 -6.23
N ASP A 9 -10.42 1.88 -6.88
CA ASP A 9 -10.80 0.87 -7.87
C ASP A 9 -10.06 1.14 -9.18
N LYS A 10 -10.34 0.37 -10.21
CA LYS A 10 -9.66 0.48 -11.52
C LYS A 10 -10.03 1.76 -12.27
N GLU A 11 -11.08 2.43 -11.86
CA GLU A 11 -11.53 3.68 -12.46
C GLU A 11 -11.06 4.90 -11.69
N GLY A 12 -10.33 4.70 -10.62
CA GLY A 12 -9.77 5.78 -9.82
C GLY A 12 -10.67 6.26 -8.68
N VAL A 13 -11.77 5.57 -8.43
CA VAL A 13 -12.67 5.93 -7.33
C VAL A 13 -12.11 5.35 -6.02
N ALA A 14 -12.01 6.19 -5.00
CA ALA A 14 -11.45 5.79 -3.72
C ALA A 14 -12.24 4.65 -3.07
N LYS A 15 -11.52 3.65 -2.57
CA LYS A 15 -12.09 2.58 -1.77
C LYS A 15 -11.88 2.91 -0.30
N ALA A 16 -12.93 3.33 0.37
CA ALA A 16 -12.84 3.80 1.75
C ALA A 16 -13.81 3.03 2.66
N GLU A 17 -13.95 1.73 2.43
CA GLU A 17 -14.89 0.90 3.17
C GLU A 17 -14.24 -0.41 3.59
N GLY A 18 -14.73 -1.00 4.66
CA GLY A 18 -14.28 -2.31 5.15
C GLY A 18 -12.77 -2.37 5.36
N ALA A 19 -12.17 -3.43 4.86
CA ALA A 19 -10.74 -3.67 5.00
C ALA A 19 -9.88 -2.58 4.33
N TYR A 20 -10.37 -1.98 3.24
CA TYR A 20 -9.61 -0.94 2.54
C TYR A 20 -9.43 0.30 3.41
N LEU A 21 -10.45 0.65 4.18
CA LEU A 21 -10.33 1.76 5.12
C LEU A 21 -9.26 1.48 6.17
N ALA A 22 -9.22 0.25 6.67
CA ALA A 22 -8.23 -0.15 7.67
C ALA A 22 -6.81 -0.21 7.11
N HIS A 23 -6.68 -0.49 5.81
CA HIS A 23 -5.36 -0.57 5.16
C HIS A 23 -4.76 0.80 4.88
N GLN A 24 -5.58 1.81 4.64
CA GLN A 24 -5.07 3.15 4.37
C GLN A 24 -4.43 3.74 5.62
N GLY A 25 -3.29 4.39 5.42
CA GLY A 25 -2.52 4.95 6.51
C GLY A 25 -1.55 3.98 7.18
N CYS A 26 -1.60 2.70 6.85
CA CYS A 26 -0.65 1.72 7.38
C CYS A 26 0.75 1.99 6.85
N VAL A 27 1.74 1.88 7.73
CA VAL A 27 3.16 2.08 7.41
C VAL A 27 3.88 0.75 7.55
N GLY A 28 4.67 0.38 6.56
CA GLY A 28 5.41 -0.86 6.60
C GLY A 28 6.25 -1.12 5.36
N ASP A 29 6.58 -2.37 5.14
CA ASP A 29 7.44 -2.81 4.06
C ASP A 29 6.62 -3.58 3.03
N ALA A 30 6.87 -3.32 1.75
CA ALA A 30 6.20 -3.96 0.65
C ALA A 30 7.18 -4.83 -0.13
N LYS A 31 6.76 -6.01 -0.52
CA LYS A 31 7.55 -6.88 -1.40
C LYS A 31 6.62 -7.66 -2.33
N MET A 32 7.17 -8.06 -3.46
CA MET A 32 6.47 -8.97 -4.37
C MET A 32 6.63 -10.41 -3.89
N GLU A 33 5.55 -11.13 -3.85
CA GLU A 33 5.55 -12.54 -3.47
C GLU A 33 4.42 -13.25 -4.20
N ASP A 34 4.76 -14.24 -5.00
CA ASP A 34 3.80 -15.06 -5.76
C ASP A 34 2.86 -14.22 -6.63
N GLY A 35 3.40 -13.18 -7.27
CA GLY A 35 2.63 -12.31 -8.15
C GLY A 35 1.77 -11.28 -7.43
N CYS A 36 1.79 -11.24 -6.12
CA CYS A 36 1.05 -10.29 -5.31
C CYS A 36 2.01 -9.37 -4.54
N VAL A 37 1.49 -8.26 -4.03
CA VAL A 37 2.25 -7.48 -3.05
C VAL A 37 1.87 -7.99 -1.68
N LEU A 38 2.90 -8.32 -0.90
CA LEU A 38 2.75 -8.59 0.53
C LEU A 38 3.27 -7.37 1.27
N PHE A 39 2.37 -6.71 1.99
CA PHE A 39 2.70 -5.52 2.77
C PHE A 39 2.71 -5.89 4.24
N HIS A 40 3.88 -5.77 4.87
CA HIS A 40 4.02 -6.03 6.30
C HIS A 40 3.79 -4.74 7.05
N CYS A 41 2.61 -4.60 7.62
CA CYS A 41 2.21 -3.41 8.38
C CYS A 41 2.96 -3.38 9.71
N ARG A 42 3.77 -2.34 9.92
CA ARG A 42 4.53 -2.12 11.15
C ARG A 42 3.83 -1.14 12.08
N TYR A 43 3.12 -0.19 11.50
CA TYR A 43 2.36 0.81 12.25
C TYR A 43 1.02 1.00 11.57
N ASP A 44 -0.04 1.10 12.37
CA ASP A 44 -1.37 1.37 11.83
C ASP A 44 -1.51 2.87 11.49
N ARG A 45 -2.68 3.26 10.99
CA ARG A 45 -2.93 4.64 10.59
C ARG A 45 -2.85 5.64 11.74
N ARG A 46 -2.89 5.15 12.98
CA ARG A 46 -2.78 5.99 14.19
C ARG A 46 -1.35 6.03 14.72
N GLY A 47 -0.42 5.37 14.03
CA GLY A 47 0.97 5.31 14.46
C GLY A 47 1.25 4.28 15.54
N LYS A 48 0.28 3.42 15.87
CA LYS A 48 0.49 2.37 16.85
C LYS A 48 1.22 1.18 16.22
N PRO A 49 2.18 0.58 16.95
CA PRO A 49 2.83 -0.62 16.49
C PRO A 49 1.81 -1.71 16.14
N CYS A 50 2.05 -2.37 15.02
CA CYS A 50 1.16 -3.34 14.46
C CYS A 50 2.02 -4.43 13.82
N ASN A 51 1.54 -5.65 13.77
CA ASN A 51 2.26 -6.73 13.13
C ASN A 51 1.26 -7.58 12.36
N ARG A 52 0.84 -7.07 11.21
CA ARG A 52 -0.08 -7.81 10.36
C ARG A 52 0.34 -7.68 8.91
N TYR A 53 -0.14 -8.61 8.11
CA TYR A 53 0.17 -8.65 6.69
C TYR A 53 -1.07 -8.31 5.87
N ILE A 54 -0.86 -7.55 4.83
CA ILE A 54 -1.88 -7.23 3.84
C ILE A 54 -1.40 -7.82 2.53
N ARG A 55 -2.23 -8.68 1.93
CA ARG A 55 -1.90 -9.30 0.65
C ARG A 55 -2.86 -8.78 -0.41
N THR A 56 -2.30 -8.27 -1.50
CA THR A 56 -3.13 -7.78 -2.61
C THR A 56 -3.55 -8.91 -3.53
N SER A 57 -4.45 -8.61 -4.46
CA SER A 57 -4.70 -9.47 -5.61
C SER A 57 -3.46 -9.50 -6.49
N ILE A 58 -3.49 -10.35 -7.54
CA ILE A 58 -2.37 -10.45 -8.48
C ILE A 58 -2.07 -9.09 -9.10
N VAL A 59 -0.80 -8.74 -9.10
CA VAL A 59 -0.32 -7.46 -9.63
C VAL A 59 -0.30 -7.51 -11.15
N GLN A 60 -0.89 -6.50 -11.76
CA GLN A 60 -0.88 -6.32 -13.21
C GLN A 60 0.15 -5.29 -13.65
N ASP A 61 0.45 -4.32 -12.79
CA ASP A 61 1.44 -3.29 -13.10
C ASP A 61 2.03 -2.75 -11.81
N TRP A 62 3.31 -2.41 -11.88
CA TRP A 62 4.07 -1.86 -10.75
C TRP A 62 4.92 -0.71 -11.29
N LYS A 63 4.66 0.50 -10.81
CA LYS A 63 5.42 1.68 -11.22
C LYS A 63 5.99 2.38 -10.02
N LYS A 64 7.26 2.78 -10.14
CA LYS A 64 7.92 3.59 -9.11
C LYS A 64 8.32 4.91 -9.72
N ASP A 65 7.89 6.00 -9.11
CA ASP A 65 8.29 7.34 -9.51
C ASP A 65 9.72 7.60 -9.06
N LYS A 66 10.59 7.96 -10.00
CA LYS A 66 12.01 8.15 -9.71
C LYS A 66 12.29 9.40 -8.88
N VAL A 67 11.40 10.38 -8.93
CA VAL A 67 11.57 11.65 -8.22
C VAL A 67 11.04 11.56 -6.80
N THR A 68 9.80 11.10 -6.65
CA THR A 68 9.14 11.05 -5.34
C THR A 68 9.35 9.74 -4.61
N GLY A 69 9.68 8.68 -5.34
CA GLY A 69 9.76 7.33 -4.78
C GLY A 69 8.42 6.65 -4.58
N GLN A 70 7.31 7.32 -4.97
CA GLN A 70 5.99 6.72 -4.85
C GLN A 70 5.88 5.46 -5.70
N ILE A 71 5.28 4.43 -5.12
CA ILE A 71 4.97 3.19 -5.83
C ILE A 71 3.47 3.14 -6.07
N VAL A 72 3.10 2.87 -7.33
CA VAL A 72 1.71 2.65 -7.70
C VAL A 72 1.58 1.22 -8.16
N VAL A 73 0.77 0.44 -7.45
CA VAL A 73 0.56 -0.98 -7.74
C VAL A 73 -0.85 -1.17 -8.24
N GLU A 74 -0.97 -1.58 -9.49
CA GLU A 74 -2.25 -1.96 -10.07
C GLU A 74 -2.43 -3.46 -9.94
N THR A 75 -3.51 -3.88 -9.30
CA THR A 75 -3.86 -5.29 -9.18
C THR A 75 -5.10 -5.59 -10.00
N MET A 76 -5.58 -6.82 -9.95
CA MET A 76 -6.81 -7.19 -10.66
C MET A 76 -8.02 -6.37 -10.20
N ASN A 77 -8.07 -5.98 -8.93
CA ASN A 77 -9.27 -5.38 -8.35
C ASN A 77 -9.08 -3.93 -7.88
N SER A 78 -7.84 -3.49 -7.70
CA SER A 78 -7.58 -2.22 -7.01
C SER A 78 -6.28 -1.60 -7.47
N VAL A 79 -6.11 -0.32 -7.14
CA VAL A 79 -4.84 0.39 -7.31
C VAL A 79 -4.41 0.91 -5.96
N TYR A 80 -3.17 0.58 -5.56
CA TYR A 80 -2.59 0.97 -4.28
C TYR A 80 -1.52 2.02 -4.51
N TYR A 81 -1.60 3.13 -3.78
CA TYR A 81 -0.60 4.19 -3.80
C TYR A 81 0.20 4.12 -2.50
N MET A 82 1.50 3.93 -2.63
CA MET A 82 2.39 3.79 -1.47
C MET A 82 3.48 4.84 -1.55
N ASP A 83 3.54 5.70 -0.56
CA ASP A 83 4.53 6.76 -0.49
C ASP A 83 5.65 6.38 0.47
N PRO A 84 6.92 6.69 0.12
CA PRO A 84 8.02 6.43 1.04
C PRO A 84 7.87 7.27 2.30
N VAL A 85 8.13 6.65 3.44
CA VAL A 85 8.08 7.31 4.73
C VAL A 85 9.50 7.60 5.15
N ARG A 86 9.80 8.86 5.41
CA ARG A 86 11.08 9.24 5.95
C ARG A 86 11.08 8.97 7.45
N THR A 87 11.91 8.04 7.84
CA THR A 87 12.18 7.86 9.25
C THR A 87 13.20 8.92 9.64
N GLY A 88 12.86 9.80 10.36
CA GLY A 88 13.60 10.65 10.88
C GLY A 88 14.67 11.27 11.02
N THR A 89 15.28 11.83 11.15
CA THR A 89 16.17 12.54 11.61
C THR A 89 16.66 13.48 11.69
#